data_b453cd01bb483cbdc82df3835eb91a24
#
_entry.id   b453cd01bb483cbdc82df3835eb91a24
#
_cell.length_a   1.000
_cell.length_b   1.000
_cell.length_c   1.000
_cell.angle_alpha   90.00
_cell.angle_beta   90.00
_cell.angle_gamma   90.00
#
_symmetry.space_group_name_H-M   'P 1'
#
loop_
_entity.id
_entity.type
_entity.pdbx_description
1 polymer ?
#
loop_
_entity_poly.entity_id
_entity_poly.type
_entity_poly.pdbx_seq_one_letter_code
_entity_poly.pdbx_strand_id
1 'polypeptide(L)'
;MTMELDTILCGDSLNMLKALPESSVHCCVTSPPYYGLRDYGMNAQIGQEATPEEYISRLTAVFREVRRVLRPDGTLWVNIADSYCGTGSKGDTRDPKYPQGRNGQSISLCQAVRGCKQKDMIGIPWMLAFALRADGWYLRTDVIWAKGNPMPESTKDRCTRSHEHIFMFTKSRRYFYDWLAIAEPIAPTTALRKKAGRGVGKYSAPVPGQPQTQNINKPREKGSITDDMISPVRAKRDVWFINTVPYKGGHFAAYPPLLAETCILAGCPKGGIVLDPFMGSGTTGLAAKRHGRHYIGIELNTEFCSLARERIGGDTH
;
A
#
# COMPACT_ATOMS: atom_id res chain seq x y z
N MET A 1 -12.91 -19.35 -20.63
CA MET A 1 -11.54 -19.77 -20.23
C MET A 1 -11.51 -19.84 -18.72
N THR A 2 -11.10 -20.97 -18.15
CA THR A 2 -10.83 -21.11 -16.71
C THR A 2 -9.58 -20.29 -16.40
N MET A 3 -9.68 -19.36 -15.44
CA MET A 3 -8.58 -18.56 -14.95
C MET A 3 -7.63 -19.47 -14.15
N GLU A 4 -6.35 -19.50 -14.52
CA GLU A 4 -5.33 -20.22 -13.77
C GLU A 4 -5.00 -19.45 -12.48
N LEU A 5 -5.06 -20.15 -11.35
CA LEU A 5 -4.76 -19.59 -10.03
C LEU A 5 -3.33 -19.96 -9.61
N ASP A 6 -2.82 -19.24 -8.62
CA ASP A 6 -1.49 -19.44 -8.04
C ASP A 6 -0.37 -19.37 -9.09
N THR A 7 -0.52 -18.39 -9.99
CA THR A 7 0.34 -18.22 -11.16
C THR A 7 0.91 -16.81 -11.26
N ILE A 8 2.03 -16.69 -12.01
CA ILE A 8 2.67 -15.42 -12.38
C ILE A 8 2.69 -15.32 -13.90
N LEU A 9 1.97 -14.34 -14.42
CA LEU A 9 1.92 -14.00 -15.84
C LEU A 9 3.10 -13.07 -16.16
N CYS A 10 3.97 -13.48 -17.09
CA CYS A 10 5.08 -12.64 -17.51
C CYS A 10 4.65 -11.75 -18.69
N GLY A 11 4.71 -10.43 -18.48
CA GLY A 11 4.36 -9.47 -19.52
C GLY A 11 3.92 -8.12 -18.96
N ASP A 12 3.53 -7.25 -19.89
CA ASP A 12 3.02 -5.91 -19.57
C ASP A 12 1.71 -5.98 -18.75
N SER A 13 1.68 -5.24 -17.65
CA SER A 13 0.57 -5.27 -16.69
C SER A 13 -0.78 -4.97 -17.34
N LEU A 14 -0.85 -3.94 -18.18
CA LEU A 14 -2.11 -3.53 -18.83
C LEU A 14 -2.62 -4.61 -19.79
N ASN A 15 -1.72 -5.22 -20.56
CA ASN A 15 -2.08 -6.26 -21.53
C ASN A 15 -2.50 -7.55 -20.85
N MET A 16 -1.80 -7.96 -19.81
CA MET A 16 -2.14 -9.17 -19.04
C MET A 16 -3.46 -9.02 -18.28
N LEU A 17 -3.71 -7.85 -17.70
CA LEU A 17 -4.98 -7.55 -17.02
C LEU A 17 -6.18 -7.66 -17.96
N LYS A 18 -6.07 -7.18 -19.21
CA LYS A 18 -7.14 -7.27 -20.21
C LYS A 18 -7.58 -8.71 -20.51
N ALA A 19 -6.67 -9.68 -20.35
CA ALA A 19 -6.97 -11.09 -20.55
C ALA A 19 -7.69 -11.75 -19.36
N LEU A 20 -7.68 -11.12 -18.18
CA LEU A 20 -8.38 -11.63 -17.00
C LEU A 20 -9.88 -11.36 -17.07
N PRO A 21 -10.73 -12.31 -16.59
CA PRO A 21 -12.17 -12.11 -16.55
C PRO A 21 -12.58 -10.93 -15.67
N GLU A 22 -13.67 -10.28 -16.03
CA GLU A 22 -14.30 -9.26 -15.21
C GLU A 22 -14.81 -9.85 -13.88
N SER A 23 -14.75 -9.07 -12.80
CA SER A 23 -15.33 -9.41 -11.49
C SER A 23 -14.85 -10.76 -10.94
N SER A 24 -13.61 -11.13 -11.20
CA SER A 24 -13.02 -12.43 -10.83
C SER A 24 -12.12 -12.38 -9.58
N VAL A 25 -11.57 -11.22 -9.23
CA VAL A 25 -10.57 -11.04 -8.17
C VAL A 25 -11.18 -10.36 -6.94
N HIS A 26 -10.79 -10.80 -5.75
CA HIS A 26 -11.32 -10.28 -4.48
C HIS A 26 -10.55 -9.08 -3.94
N CYS A 27 -9.24 -9.08 -4.08
CA CYS A 27 -8.36 -8.05 -3.53
C CYS A 27 -7.18 -7.81 -4.46
N CYS A 28 -6.75 -6.57 -4.59
CA CYS A 28 -5.48 -6.24 -5.21
C CYS A 28 -4.58 -5.58 -4.15
N VAL A 29 -3.36 -6.09 -4.00
CA VAL A 29 -2.32 -5.50 -3.12
C VAL A 29 -1.07 -5.34 -3.94
N THR A 30 -0.57 -4.12 -4.06
CA THR A 30 0.52 -3.84 -5.00
C THR A 30 1.34 -2.62 -4.61
N SER A 31 2.56 -2.54 -5.16
CA SER A 31 3.39 -1.34 -5.18
C SER A 31 3.88 -1.12 -6.61
N PRO A 32 3.32 -0.15 -7.34
CA PRO A 32 3.76 0.13 -8.69
C PRO A 32 5.21 0.62 -8.72
N PRO A 33 5.91 0.54 -9.87
CA PRO A 33 7.22 1.16 -10.04
C PRO A 33 7.15 2.66 -9.71
N TYR A 34 8.04 3.16 -8.84
CA TYR A 34 8.01 4.55 -8.39
C TYR A 34 8.58 5.50 -9.47
N TYR A 35 8.00 6.67 -9.59
CA TYR A 35 8.39 7.68 -10.56
C TYR A 35 9.84 8.13 -10.40
N GLY A 36 10.61 8.01 -11.49
CA GLY A 36 12.01 8.45 -11.55
C GLY A 36 12.97 7.74 -10.61
N LEU A 37 12.56 6.62 -9.95
CA LEU A 37 13.39 5.99 -8.93
C LEU A 37 14.31 4.89 -9.50
N ARG A 38 13.83 4.11 -10.48
CA ARG A 38 14.59 2.96 -11.00
C ARG A 38 14.38 2.75 -12.47
N ASP A 39 15.47 2.40 -13.12
CA ASP A 39 15.45 1.85 -14.46
C ASP A 39 15.70 0.34 -14.36
N TYR A 40 14.73 -0.45 -14.83
CA TYR A 40 14.82 -1.90 -14.90
C TYR A 40 15.30 -2.39 -16.26
N GLY A 41 15.68 -1.46 -17.18
CA GLY A 41 16.16 -1.77 -18.52
C GLY A 41 15.10 -2.32 -19.48
N MET A 42 13.83 -2.13 -19.20
CA MET A 42 12.72 -2.67 -20.00
C MET A 42 12.00 -1.55 -20.75
N ASN A 43 11.89 -1.68 -22.07
CA ASN A 43 11.30 -0.63 -22.94
C ASN A 43 9.86 -0.23 -22.59
N ALA A 44 9.09 -1.11 -21.95
CA ALA A 44 7.67 -0.86 -21.60
C ALA A 44 7.47 -0.52 -20.13
N GLN A 45 8.56 -0.35 -19.34
CA GLN A 45 8.41 -0.10 -17.91
C GLN A 45 7.68 1.20 -17.62
N ILE A 46 6.92 1.20 -16.53
CA ILE A 46 6.32 2.38 -15.91
C ILE A 46 7.34 2.97 -14.92
N GLY A 47 7.32 4.30 -14.74
CA GLY A 47 8.16 5.02 -13.80
C GLY A 47 9.31 5.81 -14.46
N GLN A 48 9.40 5.80 -15.81
CA GLN A 48 10.41 6.54 -16.59
C GLN A 48 9.77 7.57 -17.52
N GLU A 49 8.52 7.91 -17.30
CA GLU A 49 7.80 8.91 -18.09
C GLU A 49 8.44 10.30 -17.96
N ALA A 50 8.31 11.11 -18.99
CA ALA A 50 8.89 12.45 -19.01
C ALA A 50 8.27 13.39 -17.98
N THR A 51 7.00 13.16 -17.64
CA THR A 51 6.26 13.97 -16.66
C THR A 51 5.52 13.11 -15.64
N PRO A 52 5.28 13.64 -14.43
CA PRO A 52 4.45 12.97 -13.43
C PRO A 52 3.03 12.70 -13.93
N GLU A 53 2.49 13.60 -14.74
CA GLU A 53 1.14 13.49 -15.32
C GLU A 53 1.02 12.28 -16.25
N GLU A 54 2.03 12.05 -17.11
CA GLU A 54 2.10 10.88 -18.00
C GLU A 54 2.19 9.59 -17.18
N TYR A 55 3.05 9.58 -16.14
CA TYR A 55 3.17 8.46 -15.22
C TYR A 55 1.83 8.14 -14.53
N ILE A 56 1.16 9.15 -13.98
CA ILE A 56 -0.15 8.99 -13.33
C ILE A 56 -1.20 8.49 -14.33
N SER A 57 -1.18 9.00 -15.55
CA SER A 57 -2.09 8.56 -16.61
C SER A 57 -1.90 7.07 -16.93
N ARG A 58 -0.65 6.60 -17.06
CA ARG A 58 -0.34 5.19 -17.31
C ARG A 58 -0.80 4.30 -16.14
N LEU A 59 -0.51 4.70 -14.90
CA LEU A 59 -0.97 3.97 -13.72
C LEU A 59 -2.50 3.94 -13.63
N THR A 60 -3.16 5.05 -13.94
CA THR A 60 -4.64 5.11 -13.96
C THR A 60 -5.22 4.13 -14.96
N ALA A 61 -4.60 3.98 -16.14
CA ALA A 61 -5.02 2.99 -17.14
C ALA A 61 -4.89 1.54 -16.61
N VAL A 62 -3.78 1.21 -15.92
CA VAL A 62 -3.61 -0.10 -15.28
C VAL A 62 -4.65 -0.32 -14.19
N PHE A 63 -4.85 0.65 -13.30
CA PHE A 63 -5.81 0.53 -12.21
C PHE A 63 -7.27 0.54 -12.67
N ARG A 64 -7.58 1.09 -13.85
CA ARG A 64 -8.90 0.93 -14.48
C ARG A 64 -9.17 -0.52 -14.85
N GLU A 65 -8.19 -1.25 -15.38
CA GLU A 65 -8.30 -2.68 -15.63
C GLU A 65 -8.34 -3.48 -14.32
N VAL A 66 -7.57 -3.10 -13.30
CA VAL A 66 -7.71 -3.68 -11.95
C VAL A 66 -9.15 -3.51 -11.44
N ARG A 67 -9.76 -2.33 -11.63
CA ARG A 67 -11.16 -2.09 -11.25
C ARG A 67 -12.14 -2.98 -12.01
N ARG A 68 -11.90 -3.26 -13.30
CA ARG A 68 -12.71 -4.16 -14.10
C ARG A 68 -12.66 -5.60 -13.55
N VAL A 69 -11.45 -6.11 -13.29
CA VAL A 69 -11.27 -7.49 -12.81
C VAL A 69 -11.65 -7.70 -11.34
N LEU A 70 -11.64 -6.65 -10.52
CA LEU A 70 -12.11 -6.73 -9.13
C LEU A 70 -13.62 -6.98 -9.07
N ARG A 71 -14.02 -7.82 -8.14
CA ARG A 71 -15.43 -8.03 -7.77
C ARG A 71 -16.09 -6.72 -7.30
N PRO A 72 -17.42 -6.62 -7.34
CA PRO A 72 -18.12 -5.42 -6.84
C PRO A 72 -17.79 -5.06 -5.38
N ASP A 73 -17.50 -6.07 -4.56
CA ASP A 73 -17.09 -5.95 -3.15
C ASP A 73 -15.58 -5.95 -2.94
N GLY A 74 -14.78 -5.91 -4.01
CA GLY A 74 -13.32 -6.00 -3.97
C GLY A 74 -12.64 -4.74 -3.47
N THR A 75 -11.41 -4.92 -2.96
CA THR A 75 -10.54 -3.84 -2.43
C THR A 75 -9.24 -3.76 -3.19
N LEU A 76 -8.70 -2.54 -3.29
CA LEU A 76 -7.38 -2.25 -3.85
C LEU A 76 -6.53 -1.55 -2.79
N TRP A 77 -5.31 -2.05 -2.58
CA TRP A 77 -4.31 -1.49 -1.67
C TRP A 77 -3.06 -1.14 -2.47
N VAL A 78 -2.70 0.15 -2.49
CA VAL A 78 -1.55 0.65 -3.26
C VAL A 78 -0.52 1.26 -2.32
N ASN A 79 0.63 0.60 -2.20
CA ASN A 79 1.79 1.20 -1.53
C ASN A 79 2.56 2.07 -2.51
N ILE A 80 2.78 3.33 -2.16
CA ILE A 80 3.49 4.28 -3.00
C ILE A 80 4.23 5.32 -2.17
N ALA A 81 5.44 5.68 -2.60
CA ALA A 81 6.24 6.75 -2.00
C ALA A 81 6.36 7.94 -2.95
N ASP A 82 6.67 9.09 -2.36
CA ASP A 82 6.91 10.32 -3.12
C ASP A 82 8.38 10.44 -3.57
N SER A 83 8.62 11.37 -4.46
CA SER A 83 9.93 11.77 -4.94
C SER A 83 10.11 13.27 -4.84
N TYR A 84 11.36 13.74 -4.98
CA TYR A 84 11.69 15.16 -5.00
C TYR A 84 12.19 15.58 -6.38
N CYS A 85 11.82 16.79 -6.78
CA CYS A 85 12.33 17.41 -7.98
C CYS A 85 13.83 17.72 -7.82
N GLY A 86 14.65 17.18 -8.72
CA GLY A 86 16.08 17.38 -8.71
C GLY A 86 16.53 18.58 -9.54
N THR A 87 17.84 18.71 -9.67
CA THR A 87 18.47 19.81 -10.42
C THR A 87 18.46 19.63 -11.92
N GLY A 88 18.10 18.41 -12.40
CA GLY A 88 18.31 18.04 -13.81
C GLY A 88 19.77 17.91 -14.21
N SER A 89 20.68 18.21 -13.31
CA SER A 89 22.12 18.07 -13.54
C SER A 89 22.49 16.59 -13.44
N LYS A 90 23.01 16.03 -14.51
CA LYS A 90 23.71 14.75 -14.49
C LYS A 90 25.03 14.95 -13.74
N GLY A 91 24.96 15.10 -12.41
CA GLY A 91 26.17 15.07 -11.60
C GLY A 91 26.88 13.75 -11.86
N ASP A 92 28.14 13.79 -12.21
CA ASP A 92 28.99 12.61 -12.25
C ASP A 92 29.23 12.16 -10.80
N THR A 93 28.21 11.56 -10.21
CA THR A 93 28.23 11.00 -8.86
C THR A 93 28.53 9.50 -8.92
N ARG A 94 29.43 9.09 -9.81
CA ARG A 94 30.01 7.77 -9.72
C ARG A 94 30.81 7.71 -8.43
N ASP A 95 30.31 7.02 -7.43
CA ASP A 95 31.09 6.67 -6.27
C ASP A 95 32.35 5.94 -6.78
N PRO A 96 33.58 6.49 -6.56
CA PRO A 96 34.80 5.84 -7.05
C PRO A 96 34.95 4.39 -6.60
N LYS A 97 34.26 4.00 -5.50
CA LYS A 97 34.22 2.62 -5.01
C LYS A 97 33.27 1.72 -5.78
N TYR A 98 32.33 2.30 -6.55
CA TYR A 98 31.32 1.56 -7.30
C TYR A 98 31.09 2.21 -8.67
N PRO A 99 32.10 2.14 -9.58
CA PRO A 99 32.07 2.84 -10.86
C PRO A 99 30.94 2.38 -11.80
N GLN A 100 30.34 1.23 -11.52
CA GLN A 100 29.18 0.69 -12.25
C GLN A 100 27.85 0.81 -11.48
N GLY A 101 27.82 1.58 -10.38
CA GLY A 101 26.69 1.64 -9.46
C GLY A 101 26.67 0.43 -8.51
N ARG A 102 25.93 0.56 -7.38
CA ARG A 102 25.69 -0.57 -6.48
C ARG A 102 24.73 -1.54 -7.17
N ASN A 103 25.21 -2.67 -7.66
CA ASN A 103 24.42 -3.78 -8.22
C ASN A 103 23.42 -3.36 -9.31
N GLY A 104 23.87 -2.64 -10.34
CA GLY A 104 23.00 -2.26 -11.47
C GLY A 104 21.91 -1.23 -11.12
N GLN A 105 21.97 -0.60 -9.94
CA GLN A 105 21.16 0.56 -9.68
C GLN A 105 21.65 1.71 -10.58
N SER A 106 20.93 1.95 -11.65
CA SER A 106 20.95 3.27 -12.28
C SER A 106 20.68 4.28 -11.18
N ILE A 107 21.63 5.18 -10.94
CA ILE A 107 21.40 6.28 -10.02
C ILE A 107 20.22 7.02 -10.59
N SER A 108 19.08 6.96 -9.90
CA SER A 108 17.90 7.74 -10.27
C SER A 108 18.36 9.18 -10.34
N LEU A 109 18.48 9.64 -11.55
CA LEU A 109 18.80 11.03 -11.79
C LEU A 109 17.64 11.81 -11.21
N CYS A 110 17.95 12.67 -10.25
CA CYS A 110 17.05 13.70 -9.80
C CYS A 110 16.65 14.53 -11.02
N GLN A 111 15.63 14.09 -11.75
CA GLN A 111 15.17 14.77 -12.95
C GLN A 111 14.53 16.10 -12.56
N ALA A 112 14.81 17.13 -13.35
CA ALA A 112 14.00 18.34 -13.31
C ALA A 112 12.61 17.97 -13.81
N VAL A 113 11.60 18.26 -13.00
CA VAL A 113 10.20 18.02 -13.36
C VAL A 113 9.57 19.32 -13.79
N ARG A 114 8.97 19.35 -14.97
CA ARG A 114 8.30 20.55 -15.50
C ARG A 114 7.21 20.99 -14.52
N GLY A 115 7.25 22.26 -14.14
CA GLY A 115 6.28 22.83 -13.19
C GLY A 115 6.64 22.69 -11.71
N CYS A 116 7.67 21.89 -11.37
CA CYS A 116 8.21 21.81 -10.00
C CYS A 116 9.52 22.59 -9.89
N LYS A 117 9.70 23.24 -8.77
CA LYS A 117 10.98 23.88 -8.44
C LYS A 117 11.95 22.82 -7.89
N GLN A 118 13.23 23.08 -8.05
CA GLN A 118 14.26 22.26 -7.41
C GLN A 118 13.96 22.08 -5.91
N LYS A 119 14.07 20.85 -5.42
CA LYS A 119 13.77 20.44 -4.06
C LYS A 119 12.28 20.34 -3.69
N ASP A 120 11.34 20.74 -4.55
CA ASP A 120 9.93 20.50 -4.27
C ASP A 120 9.66 18.98 -4.16
N MET A 121 8.84 18.61 -3.23
CA MET A 121 8.21 17.28 -3.22
C MET A 121 7.17 17.24 -4.34
N ILE A 122 7.19 16.20 -5.18
CA ILE A 122 6.38 16.16 -6.40
C ILE A 122 4.91 15.92 -6.08
N GLY A 123 4.61 15.15 -5.04
CA GLY A 123 3.24 14.84 -4.62
C GLY A 123 2.64 13.61 -5.34
N ILE A 124 3.48 12.71 -5.84
CA ILE A 124 3.08 11.51 -6.59
C ILE A 124 1.97 10.70 -5.90
N PRO A 125 2.05 10.39 -4.58
CA PRO A 125 1.01 9.61 -3.91
C PRO A 125 -0.36 10.27 -4.02
N TRP A 126 -0.43 11.57 -3.79
CA TRP A 126 -1.67 12.33 -3.82
C TRP A 126 -2.21 12.55 -5.23
N MET A 127 -1.32 12.76 -6.21
CA MET A 127 -1.69 12.81 -7.63
C MET A 127 -2.37 11.51 -8.04
N LEU A 128 -1.79 10.35 -7.70
CA LEU A 128 -2.40 9.05 -7.98
C LEU A 128 -3.72 8.88 -7.25
N ALA A 129 -3.77 9.19 -5.95
CA ALA A 129 -4.98 9.03 -5.16
C ALA A 129 -6.16 9.84 -5.70
N PHE A 130 -5.91 11.07 -6.13
CA PHE A 130 -6.95 11.93 -6.70
C PHE A 130 -7.34 11.53 -8.13
N ALA A 131 -6.36 11.07 -8.95
CA ALA A 131 -6.63 10.56 -10.28
C ALA A 131 -7.53 9.31 -10.23
N LEU A 132 -7.22 8.35 -9.37
CA LEU A 132 -8.05 7.14 -9.20
C LEU A 132 -9.43 7.49 -8.65
N ARG A 133 -9.53 8.43 -7.71
CA ARG A 133 -10.84 8.90 -7.22
C ARG A 133 -11.65 9.53 -8.35
N ALA A 134 -11.02 10.32 -9.22
CA ALA A 134 -11.68 10.91 -10.39
C ALA A 134 -12.09 9.84 -11.43
N ASP A 135 -11.32 8.73 -11.51
CA ASP A 135 -11.61 7.56 -12.39
C ASP A 135 -12.70 6.62 -11.79
N GLY A 136 -13.37 7.03 -10.70
CA GLY A 136 -14.54 6.34 -10.15
C GLY A 136 -14.26 5.40 -8.99
N TRP A 137 -13.05 5.36 -8.45
CA TRP A 137 -12.74 4.65 -7.22
C TRP A 137 -13.24 5.39 -5.98
N TYR A 138 -13.59 4.67 -4.93
CA TYR A 138 -13.78 5.23 -3.60
C TYR A 138 -12.43 5.20 -2.86
N LEU A 139 -11.84 6.35 -2.62
CA LEU A 139 -10.68 6.49 -1.73
C LEU A 139 -11.15 6.37 -0.28
N ARG A 140 -10.81 5.27 0.39
CA ARG A 140 -11.34 4.93 1.72
C ARG A 140 -10.46 5.38 2.86
N THR A 141 -9.15 5.20 2.72
CA THR A 141 -8.19 5.62 3.73
C THR A 141 -6.80 5.79 3.13
N ASP A 142 -6.02 6.62 3.77
CA ASP A 142 -4.58 6.72 3.64
C ASP A 142 -3.97 6.11 4.91
N VAL A 143 -3.25 5.02 4.76
CA VAL A 143 -2.49 4.38 5.82
C VAL A 143 -1.03 4.79 5.70
N ILE A 144 -0.45 5.29 6.77
CA ILE A 144 0.96 5.63 6.85
C ILE A 144 1.77 4.39 7.25
N TRP A 145 2.56 3.86 6.34
CA TRP A 145 3.57 2.88 6.68
C TRP A 145 4.80 3.59 7.25
N ALA A 146 4.91 3.63 8.58
CA ALA A 146 6.04 4.19 9.31
C ALA A 146 7.16 3.15 9.47
N LYS A 147 8.35 3.48 8.95
CA LYS A 147 9.56 2.63 8.97
C LYS A 147 10.38 2.97 10.21
N GLY A 148 10.58 2.02 11.11
CA GLY A 148 11.44 2.21 12.28
C GLY A 148 12.93 2.23 11.92
N ASN A 149 13.30 1.69 10.76
CA ASN A 149 14.65 1.61 10.23
C ASN A 149 14.76 2.19 8.80
N PRO A 150 14.42 3.48 8.59
CA PRO A 150 14.50 4.09 7.27
C PRO A 150 15.95 4.16 6.79
N MET A 151 16.14 4.21 5.46
CA MET A 151 17.46 4.48 4.89
C MET A 151 17.91 5.88 5.32
N PRO A 152 19.17 6.04 5.80
CA PRO A 152 19.69 7.35 6.16
C PRO A 152 19.78 8.24 4.92
N GLU A 153 19.44 9.52 5.10
CA GLU A 153 19.58 10.56 4.08
C GLU A 153 20.60 11.60 4.53
N SER A 154 21.41 12.10 3.60
CA SER A 154 22.39 13.16 3.88
C SER A 154 21.77 14.56 3.94
N THR A 155 20.50 14.69 3.58
CA THR A 155 19.76 15.96 3.54
C THR A 155 19.61 16.57 4.94
N LYS A 156 19.92 17.88 5.07
CA LYS A 156 19.90 18.60 6.35
C LYS A 156 18.88 19.74 6.39
N ASP A 157 18.19 20.01 5.29
CA ASP A 157 17.23 21.12 5.14
C ASP A 157 15.75 20.66 5.17
N ARG A 158 15.52 19.40 5.48
CA ARG A 158 14.22 18.79 5.75
C ARG A 158 14.34 17.52 6.59
N CYS A 159 13.23 17.00 7.07
CA CYS A 159 13.22 15.72 7.77
C CYS A 159 13.59 14.57 6.83
N THR A 160 14.29 13.56 7.37
CA THR A 160 14.49 12.27 6.70
C THR A 160 13.15 11.57 6.47
N ARG A 161 12.93 11.08 5.26
CA ARG A 161 11.72 10.31 4.96
C ARG A 161 11.74 8.96 5.69
N SER A 162 10.74 8.74 6.50
CA SER A 162 10.60 7.50 7.28
C SER A 162 9.25 6.81 7.07
N HIS A 163 8.46 7.22 6.07
CA HIS A 163 7.17 6.62 5.78
C HIS A 163 6.88 6.55 4.28
N GLU A 164 5.92 5.71 3.95
CA GLU A 164 5.24 5.64 2.66
C GLU A 164 3.74 5.61 2.86
N HIS A 165 2.98 5.82 1.80
CA HIS A 165 1.53 5.79 1.80
C HIS A 165 1.00 4.44 1.32
N ILE A 166 -0.02 3.93 1.99
CA ILE A 166 -0.80 2.78 1.53
C ILE A 166 -2.24 3.25 1.37
N PHE A 167 -2.63 3.57 0.15
CA PHE A 167 -4.00 3.95 -0.12
C PHE A 167 -4.90 2.73 -0.25
N MET A 168 -6.00 2.73 0.47
CA MET A 168 -7.06 1.76 0.26
C MET A 168 -8.16 2.37 -0.60
N PHE A 169 -8.47 1.68 -1.70
CA PHE A 169 -9.58 2.00 -2.57
C PHE A 169 -10.59 0.86 -2.62
N THR A 170 -11.83 1.19 -2.99
CA THR A 170 -12.88 0.21 -3.23
C THR A 170 -13.62 0.51 -4.52
N LYS A 171 -14.15 -0.56 -5.15
CA LYS A 171 -14.93 -0.45 -6.38
C LYS A 171 -16.32 0.13 -6.13
N SER A 172 -16.87 -0.13 -4.94
CA SER A 172 -18.20 0.31 -4.55
C SER A 172 -18.26 0.77 -3.08
N ARG A 173 -19.39 1.35 -2.69
CA ARG A 173 -19.64 1.79 -1.31
C ARG A 173 -19.70 0.64 -0.31
N ARG A 174 -20.13 -0.55 -0.74
CA ARG A 174 -20.17 -1.78 0.05
C ARG A 174 -19.06 -2.70 -0.44
N TYR A 175 -18.20 -3.14 0.48
CA TYR A 175 -17.01 -3.94 0.16
C TYR A 175 -16.69 -4.88 1.32
N PHE A 176 -15.88 -5.90 1.03
CA PHE A 176 -15.36 -6.80 2.04
C PHE A 176 -14.28 -6.11 2.87
N TYR A 177 -14.40 -6.19 4.19
CA TYR A 177 -13.35 -5.71 5.10
C TYR A 177 -13.43 -6.46 6.44
N ASP A 178 -12.45 -7.32 6.69
CA ASP A 178 -12.32 -8.06 7.93
C ASP A 178 -11.46 -7.27 8.94
N TRP A 179 -12.10 -6.38 9.67
CA TRP A 179 -11.42 -5.57 10.67
C TRP A 179 -10.89 -6.39 11.85
N LEU A 180 -11.51 -7.54 12.18
CA LEU A 180 -11.10 -8.41 13.27
C LEU A 180 -9.79 -9.12 12.98
N ALA A 181 -9.57 -9.53 11.72
CA ALA A 181 -8.34 -10.20 11.29
C ALA A 181 -7.08 -9.35 11.48
N ILE A 182 -7.23 -8.02 11.53
CA ILE A 182 -6.11 -7.08 11.72
C ILE A 182 -6.26 -6.22 12.98
N ALA A 183 -7.18 -6.57 13.88
CA ALA A 183 -7.46 -5.79 15.09
C ALA A 183 -6.24 -5.66 16.01
N GLU A 184 -6.16 -4.54 16.71
CA GLU A 184 -5.14 -4.27 17.71
C GLU A 184 -5.67 -4.55 19.12
N PRO A 185 -4.84 -5.04 20.06
CA PRO A 185 -5.24 -5.14 21.46
C PRO A 185 -5.54 -3.76 22.05
N ILE A 186 -6.52 -3.66 22.93
CA ILE A 186 -6.75 -2.43 23.69
C ILE A 186 -5.71 -2.30 24.79
N ALA A 187 -5.31 -1.05 25.09
CA ALA A 187 -4.45 -0.80 26.26
C ALA A 187 -5.20 -1.16 27.56
N PRO A 188 -4.50 -1.72 28.56
CA PRO A 188 -5.09 -2.05 29.86
C PRO A 188 -5.85 -0.87 30.50
N THR A 189 -5.31 0.33 30.37
CA THR A 189 -5.94 1.57 30.83
C THR A 189 -7.27 1.87 30.14
N THR A 190 -7.45 1.46 28.88
CA THR A 190 -8.71 1.60 28.15
C THR A 190 -9.77 0.65 28.71
N ALA A 191 -9.40 -0.60 29.03
CA ALA A 191 -10.30 -1.55 29.66
C ALA A 191 -10.78 -1.03 31.02
N LEU A 192 -9.85 -0.56 31.87
CA LEU A 192 -10.16 0.02 33.18
C LEU A 192 -11.10 1.24 33.07
N ARG A 193 -10.87 2.13 32.07
CA ARG A 193 -11.74 3.29 31.82
C ARG A 193 -13.13 2.88 31.38
N LYS A 194 -13.27 1.85 30.57
CA LYS A 194 -14.59 1.32 30.16
C LYS A 194 -15.33 0.73 31.36
N LYS A 195 -14.67 -0.05 32.22
CA LYS A 195 -15.23 -0.60 33.49
C LYS A 195 -15.69 0.51 34.44
N ALA A 196 -14.92 1.58 34.55
CA ALA A 196 -15.24 2.70 35.45
C ALA A 196 -16.42 3.56 34.97
N GLY A 197 -17.06 3.23 33.84
CA GLY A 197 -18.19 3.99 33.29
C GLY A 197 -17.82 5.42 32.86
N ARG A 198 -16.54 5.76 32.79
CA ARG A 198 -16.05 7.08 32.38
C ARG A 198 -16.03 7.22 30.87
N GLY A 199 -17.22 7.20 30.27
CA GLY A 199 -17.40 7.43 28.82
C GLY A 199 -17.83 8.84 28.45
N VAL A 200 -17.97 9.73 29.42
CA VAL A 200 -18.34 11.13 29.16
C VAL A 200 -17.07 11.98 29.21
N GLY A 201 -16.62 12.44 28.06
CA GLY A 201 -15.44 13.30 27.95
C GLY A 201 -15.59 14.59 28.72
N LYS A 202 -14.48 15.21 29.12
CA LYS A 202 -14.36 16.53 29.72
C LYS A 202 -14.94 17.70 28.87
N TYR A 203 -15.53 17.37 27.71
CA TYR A 203 -16.04 18.33 26.72
C TYR A 203 -17.56 18.47 26.72
N SER A 204 -18.22 18.01 27.78
CA SER A 204 -19.67 18.19 27.94
C SER A 204 -20.08 19.48 28.68
N ALA A 205 -19.19 20.46 28.78
CA ALA A 205 -19.60 21.79 29.20
C ALA A 205 -20.46 22.41 28.10
N PRO A 206 -21.67 22.92 28.42
CA PRO A 206 -22.52 23.59 27.43
C PRO A 206 -21.79 24.81 26.85
N VAL A 207 -21.68 24.84 25.53
CA VAL A 207 -21.17 26.03 24.83
C VAL A 207 -22.35 27.04 24.77
N PRO A 208 -22.22 28.23 25.34
CA PRO A 208 -23.27 29.22 25.26
C PRO A 208 -23.65 29.54 23.80
N GLY A 209 -24.94 29.45 23.46
CA GLY A 209 -25.46 29.77 22.13
C GLY A 209 -25.58 28.62 21.15
N GLN A 210 -25.20 27.38 21.52
CA GLN A 210 -25.49 26.19 20.70
C GLN A 210 -26.74 25.46 21.26
N PRO A 211 -27.65 25.00 20.37
CA PRO A 211 -28.75 24.15 20.83
C PRO A 211 -28.19 22.90 21.46
N GLN A 212 -28.58 22.59 22.70
CA GLN A 212 -28.22 21.39 23.39
C GLN A 212 -28.74 20.20 22.56
N THR A 213 -27.87 19.55 21.83
CA THR A 213 -28.15 18.20 21.31
C THR A 213 -28.42 17.32 22.52
N GLN A 214 -29.67 16.82 22.64
CA GLN A 214 -30.05 15.91 23.70
C GLN A 214 -28.98 14.86 23.90
N ASN A 215 -28.46 14.79 25.14
CA ASN A 215 -27.42 13.85 25.52
C ASN A 215 -27.87 12.41 25.22
N ILE A 216 -27.45 11.88 24.06
CA ILE A 216 -27.71 10.50 23.66
C ILE A 216 -26.91 9.53 24.56
N ASN A 217 -25.96 10.07 25.32
CA ASN A 217 -25.14 9.34 26.27
C ASN A 217 -25.64 9.63 27.71
N LYS A 218 -26.77 9.03 28.11
CA LYS A 218 -27.08 8.92 29.54
C LYS A 218 -25.88 8.23 30.22
N PRO A 219 -25.42 8.77 31.40
CA PRO A 219 -24.36 8.07 32.16
C PRO A 219 -24.84 6.65 32.44
N ARG A 220 -24.09 5.64 31.97
CA ARG A 220 -24.38 4.27 32.36
C ARG A 220 -24.06 4.12 33.86
N GLU A 221 -24.91 3.40 34.57
CA GLU A 221 -24.70 3.12 36.00
C GLU A 221 -23.33 2.47 36.21
N LYS A 222 -22.64 2.92 37.27
CA LYS A 222 -21.32 2.40 37.66
C LYS A 222 -21.45 0.91 37.94
N GLY A 223 -20.68 0.09 37.20
CA GLY A 223 -20.70 -1.39 37.39
C GLY A 223 -21.56 -2.15 36.36
N SER A 224 -22.25 -1.47 35.41
CA SER A 224 -23.09 -2.14 34.42
C SER A 224 -22.32 -2.82 33.28
N ILE A 225 -21.00 -2.65 33.18
CA ILE A 225 -20.15 -3.26 32.15
C ILE A 225 -19.29 -4.33 32.78
N THR A 226 -19.56 -5.58 32.44
CA THR A 226 -18.76 -6.75 32.84
C THR A 226 -17.59 -6.96 31.88
N ASP A 227 -16.58 -7.73 32.28
CA ASP A 227 -15.36 -7.95 31.47
C ASP A 227 -15.62 -8.58 30.12
N ASP A 228 -16.58 -9.46 30.04
CA ASP A 228 -17.07 -10.11 28.82
C ASP A 228 -17.74 -9.13 27.82
N MET A 229 -18.24 -8.01 28.30
CA MET A 229 -18.79 -6.93 27.45
C MET A 229 -17.72 -6.02 26.84
N ILE A 230 -16.47 -6.11 27.28
CA ILE A 230 -15.37 -5.30 26.80
C ILE A 230 -14.63 -6.07 25.73
N SER A 231 -14.79 -5.69 24.46
CA SER A 231 -13.94 -6.27 23.40
C SER A 231 -12.46 -6.09 23.76
N PRO A 232 -11.66 -7.17 23.81
CA PRO A 232 -10.23 -7.10 24.10
C PRO A 232 -9.43 -6.43 22.97
N VAL A 233 -10.07 -6.20 21.83
CA VAL A 233 -9.45 -5.63 20.62
C VAL A 233 -10.21 -4.39 20.15
N ARG A 234 -9.52 -3.61 19.32
CA ARG A 234 -10.05 -2.43 18.63
C ARG A 234 -9.67 -2.47 17.15
N ALA A 235 -10.34 -1.70 16.34
CA ALA A 235 -9.96 -1.50 14.95
C ALA A 235 -8.51 -1.00 14.86
N LYS A 236 -7.74 -1.55 13.91
CA LYS A 236 -6.37 -1.13 13.64
C LYS A 236 -6.34 0.34 13.23
N ARG A 237 -5.36 1.06 13.76
CA ARG A 237 -5.14 2.48 13.41
C ARG A 237 -4.45 2.59 12.06
N ASP A 238 -4.49 3.76 11.47
CA ASP A 238 -4.00 4.10 10.14
C ASP A 238 -2.49 4.45 10.08
N VAL A 239 -1.76 4.32 11.19
CA VAL A 239 -0.30 4.41 11.21
C VAL A 239 0.28 3.05 11.59
N TRP A 240 0.96 2.41 10.63
CA TRP A 240 1.53 1.06 10.80
C TRP A 240 3.04 1.13 10.95
N PHE A 241 3.52 0.71 12.09
CA PHE A 241 4.96 0.63 12.39
C PHE A 241 5.48 -0.75 11.93
N ILE A 242 6.05 -0.80 10.73
CA ILE A 242 6.58 -2.03 10.13
C ILE A 242 8.00 -1.75 9.64
N ASN A 243 8.98 -2.49 10.17
CA ASN A 243 10.37 -2.36 9.75
C ASN A 243 10.58 -2.95 8.35
N THR A 244 11.47 -2.33 7.57
CA THR A 244 11.94 -2.93 6.34
C THR A 244 12.79 -4.17 6.66
N VAL A 245 12.61 -5.22 5.87
CA VAL A 245 13.39 -6.46 5.98
C VAL A 245 14.33 -6.53 4.79
N PRO A 246 15.65 -6.68 5.00
CA PRO A 246 16.59 -6.87 3.90
C PRO A 246 16.22 -8.15 3.13
N TYR A 247 16.04 -8.01 1.83
CA TYR A 247 15.85 -9.16 0.95
C TYR A 247 17.21 -9.56 0.35
N LYS A 248 17.61 -10.83 0.53
CA LYS A 248 18.91 -11.35 0.06
C LYS A 248 18.92 -11.74 -1.42
N GLY A 249 17.77 -11.77 -2.09
CA GLY A 249 17.63 -11.97 -3.53
C GLY A 249 17.87 -10.69 -4.32
N GLY A 250 18.13 -10.77 -5.61
CA GLY A 250 18.48 -9.65 -6.49
C GLY A 250 17.43 -8.55 -6.69
N HIS A 251 16.32 -8.55 -5.95
CA HIS A 251 15.25 -7.54 -6.05
C HIS A 251 15.33 -6.52 -4.90
N PHE A 252 15.58 -5.26 -5.23
CA PHE A 252 15.92 -4.19 -4.26
C PHE A 252 14.74 -3.39 -3.68
N ALA A 253 13.48 -3.70 -4.03
CA ALA A 253 12.33 -2.86 -3.68
C ALA A 253 11.12 -3.60 -3.11
N ALA A 254 11.30 -4.81 -2.56
CA ALA A 254 10.19 -5.54 -1.97
C ALA A 254 9.75 -4.89 -0.65
N TYR A 255 8.47 -4.61 -0.51
CA TYR A 255 7.91 -4.26 0.79
C TYR A 255 7.87 -5.49 1.72
N PRO A 256 7.84 -5.27 3.07
CA PRO A 256 7.85 -6.37 4.04
C PRO A 256 6.63 -7.29 3.87
N PRO A 257 6.76 -8.61 4.02
CA PRO A 257 5.61 -9.54 3.99
C PRO A 257 4.47 -9.13 4.91
N LEU A 258 4.76 -8.69 6.13
CA LEU A 258 3.76 -8.25 7.11
C LEU A 258 2.85 -7.13 6.59
N LEU A 259 3.36 -6.25 5.71
CA LEU A 259 2.55 -5.20 5.09
C LEU A 259 1.51 -5.83 4.14
N ALA A 260 1.94 -6.72 3.23
CA ALA A 260 1.05 -7.43 2.33
C ALA A 260 0.04 -8.29 3.09
N GLU A 261 0.51 -9.04 4.09
CA GLU A 261 -0.32 -9.89 4.96
C GLU A 261 -1.43 -9.07 5.62
N THR A 262 -1.10 -7.90 6.18
CA THR A 262 -2.10 -7.03 6.82
C THR A 262 -3.17 -6.56 5.82
N CYS A 263 -2.77 -6.14 4.61
CA CYS A 263 -3.71 -5.73 3.56
C CYS A 263 -4.58 -6.91 3.08
N ILE A 264 -3.98 -8.08 2.88
CA ILE A 264 -4.68 -9.29 2.42
C ILE A 264 -5.68 -9.77 3.48
N LEU A 265 -5.29 -9.83 4.74
CA LEU A 265 -6.16 -10.25 5.84
C LEU A 265 -7.38 -9.33 5.96
N ALA A 266 -7.18 -8.03 5.80
CA ALA A 266 -8.27 -7.06 5.84
C ALA A 266 -9.16 -7.11 4.59
N GLY A 267 -8.56 -7.24 3.40
CA GLY A 267 -9.24 -6.97 2.13
C GLY A 267 -9.64 -8.21 1.32
N CYS A 268 -9.20 -9.42 1.70
CA CYS A 268 -9.47 -10.65 0.95
C CYS A 268 -10.06 -11.74 1.84
N PRO A 269 -11.24 -12.31 1.53
CA PRO A 269 -11.77 -13.44 2.28
C PRO A 269 -10.88 -14.67 2.12
N LYS A 270 -10.95 -15.60 3.09
CA LYS A 270 -10.25 -16.88 3.01
C LYS A 270 -10.67 -17.64 1.76
N GLY A 271 -9.71 -18.24 1.03
CA GLY A 271 -9.94 -18.85 -0.27
C GLY A 271 -10.20 -17.87 -1.43
N GLY A 272 -10.17 -16.56 -1.16
CA GLY A 272 -10.30 -15.53 -2.18
C GLY A 272 -9.03 -15.38 -3.02
N ILE A 273 -9.10 -14.58 -4.09
CA ILE A 273 -8.01 -14.36 -5.04
C ILE A 273 -7.43 -12.98 -4.85
N VAL A 274 -6.10 -12.91 -4.65
CA VAL A 274 -5.32 -11.68 -4.54
C VAL A 274 -4.60 -11.44 -5.87
N LEU A 275 -4.69 -10.23 -6.38
CA LEU A 275 -4.00 -9.76 -7.58
C LEU A 275 -2.84 -8.84 -7.20
N ASP A 276 -1.71 -8.98 -7.87
CA ASP A 276 -0.64 -7.98 -7.88
C ASP A 276 -0.16 -7.75 -9.32
N PRO A 277 -0.52 -6.61 -9.94
CA PRO A 277 -0.11 -6.28 -11.30
C PRO A 277 1.36 -5.87 -11.45
N PHE A 278 2.11 -5.77 -10.34
CA PHE A 278 3.53 -5.44 -10.29
C PHE A 278 4.25 -6.35 -9.29
N MET A 279 4.19 -7.66 -9.55
CA MET A 279 4.53 -8.73 -8.60
C MET A 279 5.96 -8.67 -8.06
N GLY A 280 6.90 -8.19 -8.86
CA GLY A 280 8.31 -8.12 -8.48
C GLY A 280 8.83 -9.48 -8.00
N SER A 281 9.38 -9.51 -6.79
CA SER A 281 9.90 -10.74 -6.15
C SER A 281 8.85 -11.66 -5.51
N GLY A 282 7.54 -11.42 -5.74
CA GLY A 282 6.48 -12.32 -5.30
C GLY A 282 6.00 -12.16 -3.85
N THR A 283 6.26 -11.04 -3.20
CA THR A 283 5.87 -10.85 -1.77
C THR A 283 4.37 -10.98 -1.55
N THR A 284 3.54 -10.41 -2.44
CA THR A 284 2.08 -10.52 -2.35
C THR A 284 1.61 -11.96 -2.51
N GLY A 285 2.13 -12.70 -3.50
CA GLY A 285 1.76 -14.10 -3.73
C GLY A 285 2.15 -15.00 -2.56
N LEU A 286 3.36 -14.79 -2.00
CA LEU A 286 3.81 -15.48 -0.82
C LEU A 286 2.89 -15.24 0.38
N ALA A 287 2.54 -13.98 0.65
CA ALA A 287 1.62 -13.62 1.71
C ALA A 287 0.22 -14.22 1.49
N ALA A 288 -0.30 -14.19 0.26
CA ALA A 288 -1.59 -14.79 -0.07
C ALA A 288 -1.61 -16.30 0.23
N LYS A 289 -0.59 -17.03 -0.24
CA LYS A 289 -0.44 -18.48 -0.02
C LYS A 289 -0.39 -18.83 1.47
N ARG A 290 0.45 -18.14 2.25
CA ARG A 290 0.58 -18.34 3.70
C ARG A 290 -0.73 -18.18 4.46
N HIS A 291 -1.61 -17.33 3.98
CA HIS A 291 -2.90 -17.06 4.61
C HIS A 291 -4.08 -17.81 3.97
N GLY A 292 -3.83 -18.80 3.12
CA GLY A 292 -4.87 -19.62 2.49
C GLY A 292 -5.73 -18.83 1.50
N ARG A 293 -5.10 -17.95 0.73
CA ARG A 293 -5.68 -17.24 -0.42
C ARG A 293 -4.95 -17.67 -1.68
N HIS A 294 -5.65 -17.64 -2.81
CA HIS A 294 -5.04 -17.78 -4.12
C HIS A 294 -4.43 -16.46 -4.57
N TYR A 295 -3.51 -16.52 -5.53
CA TYR A 295 -2.92 -15.32 -6.10
C TYR A 295 -2.84 -15.36 -7.62
N ILE A 296 -2.78 -14.18 -8.23
CA ILE A 296 -2.38 -13.94 -9.61
C ILE A 296 -1.39 -12.79 -9.58
N GLY A 297 -0.18 -13.03 -10.04
CA GLY A 297 0.85 -12.02 -10.19
C GLY A 297 1.06 -11.67 -11.65
N ILE A 298 1.40 -10.41 -11.93
CA ILE A 298 1.88 -9.97 -13.24
C ILE A 298 3.23 -9.31 -13.06
N GLU A 299 4.21 -9.68 -13.88
CA GLU A 299 5.55 -9.12 -13.81
C GLU A 299 6.13 -8.97 -15.21
N LEU A 300 6.71 -7.80 -15.49
CA LEU A 300 7.26 -7.48 -16.81
C LEU A 300 8.61 -8.18 -17.04
N ASN A 301 9.45 -8.26 -16.00
CA ASN A 301 10.78 -8.83 -16.07
C ASN A 301 10.74 -10.33 -15.87
N THR A 302 11.20 -11.10 -16.88
CA THR A 302 11.20 -12.57 -16.86
C THR A 302 12.08 -13.16 -15.76
N GLU A 303 13.16 -12.48 -15.38
CA GLU A 303 14.03 -12.91 -14.28
C GLU A 303 13.29 -12.79 -12.94
N PHE A 304 12.55 -11.71 -12.74
CA PHE A 304 11.72 -11.53 -11.55
C PHE A 304 10.52 -12.48 -11.53
N CYS A 305 9.95 -12.84 -12.69
CA CYS A 305 8.95 -13.90 -12.77
C CYS A 305 9.51 -15.23 -12.24
N SER A 306 10.73 -15.59 -12.64
CA SER A 306 11.38 -16.84 -12.21
C SER A 306 11.70 -16.80 -10.72
N LEU A 307 12.30 -15.70 -10.26
CA LEU A 307 12.60 -15.48 -8.84
C LEU A 307 11.36 -15.58 -7.95
N ALA A 308 10.26 -14.97 -8.37
CA ALA A 308 9.01 -14.99 -7.62
C ALA A 308 8.40 -16.40 -7.56
N ARG A 309 8.43 -17.15 -8.67
CA ARG A 309 7.98 -18.55 -8.70
C ARG A 309 8.79 -19.43 -7.76
N GLU A 310 10.11 -19.31 -7.80
CA GLU A 310 11.03 -20.04 -6.90
C GLU A 310 10.74 -19.71 -5.44
N ARG A 311 10.64 -18.42 -5.11
CA ARG A 311 10.38 -17.96 -3.76
C ARG A 311 9.05 -18.45 -3.19
N ILE A 312 7.97 -18.39 -3.98
CA ILE A 312 6.65 -18.83 -3.55
C ILE A 312 6.57 -20.36 -3.54
N GLY A 313 7.23 -21.04 -4.47
CA GLY A 313 7.28 -22.51 -4.53
C GLY A 313 8.14 -23.12 -3.43
N GLY A 314 9.24 -22.48 -3.05
CA GLY A 314 10.18 -22.97 -2.03
C GLY A 314 9.74 -22.69 -0.58
N ASP A 315 8.68 -21.91 -0.36
CA ASP A 315 8.11 -21.66 0.98
C ASP A 315 7.26 -22.88 1.42
N THR A 316 7.94 -23.92 1.81
CA THR A 316 7.35 -25.03 2.57
C THR A 316 7.44 -24.65 4.04
N HIS A 317 6.36 -24.23 4.65
CA HIS A 317 6.09 -23.81 6.05
C HIS A 317 7.11 -24.17 7.10
#